data_5d08d18ce57af2d3b1eeb755d45a89bb
#
_entry.id   5d08d18ce57af2d3b1eeb755d45a89bb
#
_cell.length_a   1.000
_cell.length_b   1.000
_cell.length_c   1.000
_cell.angle_alpha   90.00
_cell.angle_beta   90.00
_cell.angle_gamma   90.00
#
_symmetry.space_group_name_H-M   'P 1'
#
loop_
_entity.id
_entity.type
_entity.pdbx_description
1 polymer ?
#
loop_
_entity_poly.entity_id
_entity_poly.type
_entity_poly.pdbx_seq_one_letter_code
_entity_poly.pdbx_strand_id
1 'polypeptide(L)'
;MELRTVGKLGVILSVILFCIGVGLYSFARLSLAESGKDADLLAVVPSDCIGLLETDNIEFMVNEFPQAAYAGQLDTLQSSGLFSVVGEDMIPYIVENAHDLHNQMNYMMVSFHAPISSRNLVMYFRTNESGRNFIREMITRKGLSFSAKKETYRGKTIEIYPVSNNDFISCYNGKGFLAVSYQKNLIEKVIDAEKDEKSLRQDVGFTSIAHTKTANFLTLYGHTASIPLLAEENTDCWSEFDIHLNSEVFYLSGSMYASDSCLYRVEERLKSIQPLREDSVLILSGQEKVDSCISQVLSIPQHTLFDECVSNLSRDASFIMVADVDKLAQKNLGAYKNYLPAFIYDHVELFRSFILSVQITNVNNKLSHIFVFTYKE
;
A
#
# COMPACT_ATOMS: atom_id res chain seq x y z
N MET A 1 -14.53 56.69 -45.46
CA MET A 1 -13.82 55.97 -44.40
C MET A 1 -12.69 55.17 -45.06
N GLU A 2 -11.45 55.56 -44.84
CA GLU A 2 -10.33 55.19 -45.66
C GLU A 2 -9.98 53.70 -45.57
N LEU A 3 -9.68 53.06 -46.71
CA LEU A 3 -9.27 51.66 -46.84
C LEU A 3 -8.17 51.22 -45.82
N ARG A 4 -7.31 52.19 -45.42
CA ARG A 4 -6.29 52.00 -44.38
C ARG A 4 -6.85 51.78 -42.97
N THR A 5 -8.00 52.32 -42.62
CA THR A 5 -8.65 52.14 -41.30
C THR A 5 -9.30 50.78 -41.20
N VAL A 6 -9.89 50.29 -42.28
CA VAL A 6 -10.48 48.94 -42.34
C VAL A 6 -9.41 47.87 -42.25
N GLY A 7 -8.26 48.06 -42.91
CA GLY A 7 -7.12 47.13 -42.81
C GLY A 7 -6.53 47.04 -41.37
N LYS A 8 -6.39 48.20 -40.69
CA LYS A 8 -5.94 48.23 -39.28
C LYS A 8 -6.92 47.52 -38.33
N LEU A 9 -8.24 47.75 -38.54
CA LEU A 9 -9.28 47.08 -37.74
C LEU A 9 -9.25 45.55 -37.95
N GLY A 10 -9.04 45.08 -39.17
CA GLY A 10 -8.92 43.66 -39.49
C GLY A 10 -7.72 42.99 -38.82
N VAL A 11 -6.55 43.67 -38.80
CA VAL A 11 -5.37 43.16 -38.11
C VAL A 11 -5.59 43.09 -36.60
N ILE A 12 -6.17 44.13 -36.01
CA ILE A 12 -6.46 44.14 -34.56
C ILE A 12 -7.44 42.98 -34.19
N LEU A 13 -8.47 42.82 -34.98
CA LEU A 13 -9.46 41.71 -34.75
C LEU A 13 -8.80 40.35 -34.86
N SER A 14 -7.93 40.12 -35.85
CA SER A 14 -7.19 38.87 -36.00
C SER A 14 -6.25 38.56 -34.83
N VAL A 15 -5.55 39.58 -34.31
CA VAL A 15 -4.70 39.45 -33.14
C VAL A 15 -5.52 39.10 -31.89
N ILE A 16 -6.69 39.75 -31.70
CA ILE A 16 -7.59 39.46 -30.57
C ILE A 16 -8.11 38.01 -30.67
N LEU A 17 -8.54 37.55 -31.83
CA LEU A 17 -9.03 36.17 -32.05
C LEU A 17 -7.92 35.16 -31.82
N PHE A 18 -6.70 35.46 -32.25
CA PHE A 18 -5.54 34.61 -32.00
C PHE A 18 -5.22 34.52 -30.50
N CYS A 19 -5.20 35.62 -29.78
CA CYS A 19 -4.98 35.65 -28.32
C CYS A 19 -6.08 34.89 -27.57
N ILE A 20 -7.34 35.02 -27.96
CA ILE A 20 -8.47 34.28 -27.39
C ILE A 20 -8.27 32.75 -27.68
N GLY A 21 -7.92 32.40 -28.92
CA GLY A 21 -7.67 31.00 -29.30
C GLY A 21 -6.53 30.36 -28.50
N VAL A 22 -5.42 31.08 -28.35
CA VAL A 22 -4.28 30.63 -27.51
C VAL A 22 -4.69 30.55 -26.04
N GLY A 23 -5.44 31.52 -25.52
CA GLY A 23 -5.96 31.50 -24.16
C GLY A 23 -6.87 30.32 -23.87
N LEU A 24 -7.84 30.06 -24.75
CA LEU A 24 -8.74 28.90 -24.65
C LEU A 24 -8.00 27.58 -24.76
N TYR A 25 -7.04 27.47 -25.68
CA TYR A 25 -6.20 26.27 -25.82
C TYR A 25 -5.36 26.03 -24.57
N SER A 26 -4.71 27.08 -24.03
CA SER A 26 -3.92 26.98 -22.81
C SER A 26 -4.78 26.62 -21.59
N PHE A 27 -5.97 27.23 -21.48
CA PHE A 27 -6.92 26.91 -20.42
C PHE A 27 -7.45 25.49 -20.53
N ALA A 28 -7.81 25.02 -21.72
CA ALA A 28 -8.23 23.64 -21.93
C ALA A 28 -7.11 22.65 -21.61
N ARG A 29 -5.87 22.95 -21.98
CA ARG A 29 -4.69 22.12 -21.66
C ARG A 29 -4.38 22.09 -20.18
N LEU A 30 -4.47 23.22 -19.48
CA LEU A 30 -4.31 23.29 -18.03
C LEU A 30 -5.45 22.55 -17.31
N SER A 31 -6.70 22.74 -17.73
CA SER A 31 -7.86 22.02 -17.16
C SER A 31 -7.78 20.51 -17.37
N LEU A 32 -7.27 20.05 -18.51
CA LEU A 32 -7.02 18.61 -18.76
C LEU A 32 -5.86 18.08 -17.92
N ALA A 33 -4.82 18.88 -17.68
CA ALA A 33 -3.70 18.52 -16.82
C ALA A 33 -4.11 18.47 -15.33
N GLU A 34 -5.04 19.31 -14.91
CA GLU A 34 -5.58 19.31 -13.53
C GLU A 34 -6.64 18.23 -13.30
N SER A 35 -7.35 17.79 -14.33
CA SER A 35 -8.49 16.86 -14.18
C SER A 35 -8.12 15.48 -13.60
N GLY A 36 -6.84 15.11 -13.53
CA GLY A 36 -6.36 13.88 -12.91
C GLY A 36 -5.86 14.05 -11.47
N LYS A 37 -5.57 15.28 -11.03
CA LYS A 37 -5.01 15.53 -9.69
C LYS A 37 -6.01 15.26 -8.56
N ASP A 38 -7.30 15.40 -8.83
CA ASP A 38 -8.38 15.28 -7.84
C ASP A 38 -9.16 13.97 -7.95
N ALA A 39 -8.69 12.99 -8.75
CA ALA A 39 -9.36 11.70 -8.82
C ALA A 39 -9.32 11.01 -7.45
N ASP A 40 -10.51 10.75 -6.90
CA ASP A 40 -10.66 10.00 -5.66
C ASP A 40 -10.51 8.51 -5.93
N LEU A 41 -9.31 7.97 -5.67
CA LEU A 41 -9.02 6.57 -5.91
C LEU A 41 -9.81 5.63 -4.98
N LEU A 42 -10.19 6.06 -3.78
CA LEU A 42 -11.01 5.26 -2.87
C LEU A 42 -12.39 4.94 -3.45
N ALA A 43 -12.89 5.78 -4.35
CA ALA A 43 -14.15 5.55 -5.03
C ALA A 43 -14.12 4.41 -6.06
N VAL A 44 -12.93 3.89 -6.39
CA VAL A 44 -12.74 2.81 -7.36
C VAL A 44 -12.05 1.58 -6.77
N VAL A 45 -11.61 1.65 -5.51
CA VAL A 45 -11.11 0.47 -4.79
C VAL A 45 -12.29 -0.39 -4.37
N PRO A 46 -12.35 -1.69 -4.75
CA PRO A 46 -13.43 -2.58 -4.34
C PRO A 46 -13.53 -2.73 -2.82
N SER A 47 -14.74 -2.73 -2.28
CA SER A 47 -14.98 -2.82 -0.84
C SER A 47 -14.59 -4.17 -0.21
N ASP A 48 -14.33 -5.20 -1.02
CA ASP A 48 -13.88 -6.52 -0.55
C ASP A 48 -12.35 -6.63 -0.43
N CYS A 49 -11.63 -5.52 -0.52
CA CYS A 49 -10.19 -5.52 -0.24
C CYS A 49 -9.94 -5.72 1.27
N ILE A 50 -8.84 -6.39 1.60
CA ILE A 50 -8.43 -6.70 2.98
C ILE A 50 -7.23 -5.90 3.45
N GLY A 51 -6.68 -5.07 2.58
CA GLY A 51 -5.60 -4.13 2.87
C GLY A 51 -5.45 -3.12 1.77
N LEU A 52 -4.93 -1.95 2.12
CA LEU A 52 -4.64 -0.87 1.20
C LEU A 52 -3.32 -0.20 1.58
N LEU A 53 -2.41 -0.08 0.63
CA LEU A 53 -1.19 0.69 0.76
C LEU A 53 -1.36 2.00 -0.01
N GLU A 54 -0.98 3.12 0.59
CA GLU A 54 -1.08 4.46 0.00
C GLU A 54 0.27 5.17 0.09
N THR A 55 0.70 5.80 -1.00
CA THR A 55 1.85 6.70 -1.01
C THR A 55 1.60 7.91 -1.89
N ASP A 56 2.04 9.05 -1.45
CA ASP A 56 2.09 10.31 -2.21
C ASP A 56 3.51 10.70 -2.63
N ASN A 57 4.50 9.86 -2.31
CA ASN A 57 5.91 10.09 -2.60
C ASN A 57 6.60 8.83 -3.14
N ILE A 58 6.29 8.48 -4.38
CA ILE A 58 6.92 7.35 -5.07
C ILE A 58 8.43 7.56 -5.21
N GLU A 59 8.89 8.81 -5.41
CA GLU A 59 10.31 9.13 -5.55
C GLU A 59 11.11 8.77 -4.30
N PHE A 60 10.56 8.98 -3.11
CA PHE A 60 11.19 8.56 -1.86
C PHE A 60 11.38 7.04 -1.82
N MET A 61 10.36 6.27 -2.20
CA MET A 61 10.45 4.81 -2.23
C MET A 61 11.56 4.32 -3.16
N VAL A 62 11.77 5.02 -4.29
CA VAL A 62 12.80 4.66 -5.27
C VAL A 62 14.21 5.00 -4.79
N ASN A 63 14.36 6.13 -4.12
CA ASN A 63 15.67 6.66 -3.77
C ASN A 63 16.16 6.17 -2.40
N GLU A 64 15.29 6.11 -1.41
CA GLU A 64 15.67 5.79 -0.03
C GLU A 64 15.59 4.30 0.29
N PHE A 65 14.58 3.62 -0.23
CA PHE A 65 14.40 2.19 0.05
C PHE A 65 15.59 1.31 -0.37
N PRO A 66 16.24 1.50 -1.53
CA PRO A 66 17.42 0.70 -1.90
C PRO A 66 18.64 0.89 -1.00
N GLN A 67 18.68 1.94 -0.17
CA GLN A 67 19.78 2.22 0.75
C GLN A 67 19.65 1.47 2.08
N ALA A 68 18.49 0.88 2.37
CA ALA A 68 18.29 0.10 3.59
C ALA A 68 19.08 -1.22 3.53
N ALA A 69 19.64 -1.65 4.67
CA ALA A 69 20.41 -2.90 4.77
C ALA A 69 19.62 -4.15 4.34
N TYR A 70 18.29 -4.10 4.53
CA TYR A 70 17.35 -5.17 4.16
C TYR A 70 16.82 -5.06 2.71
N ALA A 71 17.23 -4.06 1.92
CA ALA A 71 16.71 -3.86 0.57
C ALA A 71 16.90 -5.08 -0.32
N GLY A 72 18.08 -5.71 -0.28
CA GLY A 72 18.37 -6.93 -1.05
C GLY A 72 17.47 -8.12 -0.69
N GLN A 73 16.93 -8.17 0.50
CA GLN A 73 15.97 -9.22 0.92
C GLN A 73 14.58 -8.97 0.31
N LEU A 74 14.23 -7.71 0.13
CA LEU A 74 12.98 -7.29 -0.50
C LEU A 74 13.05 -7.27 -2.03
N ASP A 75 14.25 -7.41 -2.61
CA ASP A 75 14.44 -7.59 -4.05
C ASP A 75 13.69 -8.82 -4.59
N THR A 76 13.52 -9.84 -3.76
CA THR A 76 12.66 -10.99 -4.10
C THR A 76 11.17 -10.62 -4.19
N LEU A 77 10.70 -9.66 -3.43
CA LEU A 77 9.36 -9.07 -3.60
C LEU A 77 9.28 -8.21 -4.86
N GLN A 78 10.30 -7.40 -5.12
CA GLN A 78 10.40 -6.59 -6.33
C GLN A 78 10.48 -7.48 -7.57
N SER A 79 11.20 -8.61 -7.51
CA SER A 79 11.33 -9.56 -8.62
C SER A 79 10.13 -10.50 -8.78
N SER A 80 9.15 -10.48 -7.86
CA SER A 80 7.97 -11.32 -7.93
C SER A 80 6.69 -10.54 -8.26
N GLY A 81 6.00 -10.94 -9.32
CA GLY A 81 4.67 -10.45 -9.64
C GLY A 81 4.64 -8.97 -10.08
N LEU A 82 3.59 -8.25 -9.68
CA LEU A 82 3.34 -6.88 -10.11
C LEU A 82 4.36 -5.88 -9.53
N PHE A 83 4.95 -6.17 -8.37
CA PHE A 83 5.99 -5.35 -7.78
C PHE A 83 7.25 -5.28 -8.66
N SER A 84 7.62 -6.37 -9.37
CA SER A 84 8.73 -6.34 -10.30
C SER A 84 8.45 -5.42 -11.49
N VAL A 85 7.24 -5.50 -12.07
CA VAL A 85 6.86 -4.61 -13.18
C VAL A 85 6.87 -3.15 -12.74
N VAL A 86 6.40 -2.87 -11.54
CA VAL A 86 6.39 -1.50 -11.01
C VAL A 86 7.80 -1.06 -10.62
N GLY A 87 8.55 -1.86 -9.88
CA GLY A 87 9.90 -1.52 -9.40
C GLY A 87 10.93 -1.45 -10.52
N GLU A 88 10.96 -2.43 -11.41
CA GLU A 88 11.99 -2.52 -12.47
C GLU A 88 11.65 -1.69 -13.70
N ASP A 89 10.39 -1.46 -14.00
CA ASP A 89 9.95 -0.85 -15.25
C ASP A 89 9.24 0.49 -15.06
N MET A 90 8.24 0.54 -14.19
CA MET A 90 7.38 1.72 -14.08
C MET A 90 8.07 2.83 -13.30
N ILE A 91 8.68 2.52 -12.16
CA ILE A 91 9.33 3.51 -11.30
C ILE A 91 10.54 4.15 -11.98
N PRO A 92 11.51 3.42 -12.58
CA PRO A 92 12.60 4.03 -13.31
C PRO A 92 12.12 4.91 -14.47
N TYR A 93 11.07 4.46 -15.19
CA TYR A 93 10.48 5.26 -16.26
C TYR A 93 9.88 6.57 -15.74
N ILE A 94 9.18 6.54 -14.60
CA ILE A 94 8.60 7.73 -13.96
C ILE A 94 9.73 8.69 -13.56
N VAL A 95 10.81 8.18 -12.97
CA VAL A 95 11.96 8.98 -12.52
C VAL A 95 12.72 9.60 -13.70
N GLU A 96 12.99 8.82 -14.75
CA GLU A 96 13.69 9.30 -15.95
C GLU A 96 12.92 10.39 -16.71
N ASN A 97 11.60 10.35 -16.67
CA ASN A 97 10.71 11.32 -17.31
C ASN A 97 10.07 12.29 -16.29
N ALA A 98 10.73 12.50 -15.18
CA ALA A 98 10.23 13.13 -13.97
C ALA A 98 9.59 14.51 -14.16
N HIS A 99 10.05 15.30 -15.13
CA HIS A 99 9.55 16.67 -15.30
C HIS A 99 8.07 16.75 -15.70
N ASP A 100 7.59 15.77 -16.49
CA ASP A 100 6.22 15.74 -16.97
C ASP A 100 5.34 14.73 -16.21
N LEU A 101 5.90 13.60 -15.78
CA LEU A 101 5.16 12.50 -15.12
C LEU A 101 5.16 12.57 -13.59
N HIS A 102 6.19 13.13 -12.97
CA HIS A 102 6.32 13.25 -11.52
C HIS A 102 5.11 13.95 -10.87
N ASN A 103 4.65 15.03 -11.47
CA ASN A 103 3.44 15.72 -11.02
C ASN A 103 2.13 14.98 -11.32
N GLN A 104 2.17 13.92 -12.16
CA GLN A 104 1.00 13.26 -12.71
C GLN A 104 0.77 11.86 -12.14
N MET A 105 1.82 11.19 -11.62
CA MET A 105 1.76 9.82 -11.11
C MET A 105 2.40 9.67 -9.73
N ASN A 106 2.60 10.76 -8.99
CA ASN A 106 3.21 10.73 -7.66
C ASN A 106 2.32 10.12 -6.56
N TYR A 107 1.06 9.88 -6.86
CA TYR A 107 0.12 9.26 -5.94
C TYR A 107 -0.25 7.87 -6.42
N MET A 108 0.01 6.88 -5.58
CA MET A 108 -0.27 5.48 -5.84
C MET A 108 -1.02 4.85 -4.67
N MET A 109 -1.96 3.97 -5.00
CA MET A 109 -2.57 3.04 -4.05
C MET A 109 -2.36 1.61 -4.52
N VAL A 110 -2.28 0.67 -3.57
CA VAL A 110 -2.27 -0.77 -3.85
C VAL A 110 -3.29 -1.44 -2.96
N SER A 111 -4.35 -2.03 -3.54
CA SER A 111 -5.30 -2.83 -2.78
C SER A 111 -4.93 -4.31 -2.82
N PHE A 112 -5.04 -4.97 -1.67
CA PHE A 112 -4.77 -6.40 -1.49
C PHE A 112 -6.09 -7.15 -1.34
N HIS A 113 -6.20 -8.30 -2.02
CA HIS A 113 -7.42 -9.11 -2.04
C HIS A 113 -7.15 -10.54 -1.59
N ALA A 114 -8.18 -11.18 -1.03
CA ALA A 114 -8.09 -12.58 -0.64
C ALA A 114 -8.13 -13.52 -1.86
N PRO A 115 -7.37 -14.64 -1.88
CA PRO A 115 -6.29 -14.98 -0.95
C PRO A 115 -5.08 -14.05 -1.14
N ILE A 116 -4.37 -13.73 -0.05
CA ILE A 116 -3.21 -12.83 -0.12
C ILE A 116 -2.12 -13.46 -0.99
N SER A 117 -1.74 -12.76 -2.06
CA SER A 117 -0.60 -13.14 -2.91
C SER A 117 -0.11 -11.91 -3.68
N SER A 118 1.13 -11.97 -4.17
CA SER A 118 1.69 -10.95 -5.06
C SER A 118 0.92 -10.75 -6.38
N ARG A 119 0.01 -11.67 -6.71
CA ARG A 119 -0.83 -11.62 -7.91
C ARG A 119 -2.25 -11.12 -7.65
N ASN A 120 -2.72 -11.17 -6.40
CA ASN A 120 -4.08 -10.78 -6.02
C ASN A 120 -4.11 -9.35 -5.46
N LEU A 121 -3.56 -8.43 -6.23
CA LEU A 121 -3.53 -7.02 -5.90
C LEU A 121 -3.87 -6.15 -7.12
N VAL A 122 -4.31 -4.92 -6.85
CA VAL A 122 -4.53 -3.91 -7.88
C VAL A 122 -3.73 -2.67 -7.50
N MET A 123 -2.97 -2.16 -8.44
CA MET A 123 -2.29 -0.87 -8.33
C MET A 123 -3.10 0.21 -9.03
N TYR A 124 -3.26 1.33 -8.37
CA TYR A 124 -3.96 2.51 -8.88
C TYR A 124 -3.00 3.67 -8.92
N PHE A 125 -2.98 4.37 -10.02
CA PHE A 125 -2.23 5.60 -10.21
C PHE A 125 -3.18 6.72 -10.59
N ARG A 126 -3.01 7.89 -9.99
CA ARG A 126 -3.64 9.09 -10.56
C ARG A 126 -2.96 9.41 -11.87
N THR A 127 -3.74 9.60 -12.92
CA THR A 127 -3.22 9.90 -14.25
C THR A 127 -4.03 10.99 -14.92
N ASN A 128 -3.35 11.81 -15.70
CA ASN A 128 -3.97 12.66 -16.70
C ASN A 128 -3.94 11.97 -18.09
N GLU A 129 -4.27 12.73 -19.13
CA GLU A 129 -4.30 12.23 -20.50
C GLU A 129 -2.93 11.72 -21.01
N SER A 130 -1.83 12.33 -20.55
CA SER A 130 -0.46 11.90 -20.87
C SER A 130 -0.11 10.54 -20.22
N GLY A 131 -0.54 10.31 -18.97
CA GLY A 131 -0.35 9.05 -18.26
C GLY A 131 -1.10 7.86 -18.87
N ARG A 132 -2.16 8.11 -19.67
CA ARG A 132 -2.93 7.02 -20.32
C ARG A 132 -2.10 6.21 -21.32
N ASN A 133 -1.09 6.80 -21.91
CA ASN A 133 -0.21 6.10 -22.86
C ASN A 133 0.98 5.43 -22.19
N PHE A 134 1.19 5.70 -20.90
CA PHE A 134 2.33 5.25 -20.13
C PHE A 134 2.62 3.75 -20.24
N ILE A 135 1.63 2.90 -19.98
CA ILE A 135 1.80 1.43 -20.08
C ILE A 135 2.19 1.01 -21.49
N ARG A 136 1.58 1.63 -22.51
CA ARG A 136 1.90 1.33 -23.91
C ARG A 136 3.35 1.72 -24.25
N GLU A 137 3.80 2.88 -23.79
CA GLU A 137 5.16 3.36 -24.04
C GLU A 137 6.20 2.49 -23.31
N MET A 138 5.94 2.11 -22.07
CA MET A 138 6.78 1.20 -21.29
C MET A 138 6.93 -0.16 -21.99
N ILE A 139 5.85 -0.77 -22.46
CA ILE A 139 5.86 -2.04 -23.18
C ILE A 139 6.62 -1.91 -24.50
N THR A 140 6.42 -0.81 -25.22
CA THR A 140 7.11 -0.54 -26.50
C THR A 140 8.63 -0.41 -26.32
N ARG A 141 9.07 0.22 -25.23
CA ARG A 141 10.50 0.35 -24.91
C ARG A 141 11.19 -0.99 -24.65
N LYS A 142 10.49 -1.97 -24.06
CA LYS A 142 11.02 -3.34 -23.90
C LYS A 142 11.18 -4.12 -25.21
N GLY A 143 10.93 -3.50 -26.35
CA GLY A 143 10.98 -4.16 -27.66
C GLY A 143 9.85 -5.18 -27.89
N LEU A 144 8.87 -5.18 -27.02
CA LEU A 144 7.69 -6.01 -27.13
C LEU A 144 6.68 -5.32 -28.07
N SER A 145 6.68 -5.70 -29.33
CA SER A 145 5.78 -5.14 -30.38
C SER A 145 4.40 -5.79 -30.37
N PHE A 146 3.84 -6.03 -29.18
CA PHE A 146 2.51 -6.62 -29.07
C PHE A 146 1.43 -5.55 -28.96
N SER A 147 0.38 -5.69 -29.74
CA SER A 147 -0.85 -4.93 -29.51
C SER A 147 -1.59 -5.51 -28.32
N ALA A 148 -2.08 -4.64 -27.42
CA ALA A 148 -2.95 -5.09 -26.34
C ALA A 148 -4.18 -5.81 -26.86
N LYS A 149 -4.53 -6.94 -26.25
CA LYS A 149 -5.85 -7.53 -26.44
C LYS A 149 -6.86 -6.64 -25.70
N LYS A 150 -7.92 -6.23 -26.41
CA LYS A 150 -8.99 -5.41 -25.81
C LYS A 150 -10.21 -6.28 -25.53
N GLU A 151 -10.68 -6.23 -24.30
CA GLU A 151 -11.92 -6.86 -23.87
C GLU A 151 -12.87 -5.79 -23.34
N THR A 152 -14.16 -6.01 -23.50
CA THR A 152 -15.19 -5.09 -23.01
C THR A 152 -15.91 -5.71 -21.82
N TYR A 153 -15.95 -5.00 -20.71
CA TYR A 153 -16.72 -5.36 -19.53
C TYR A 153 -17.62 -4.19 -19.10
N ARG A 154 -18.93 -4.42 -19.03
CA ARG A 154 -19.95 -3.41 -18.69
C ARG A 154 -19.80 -2.09 -19.49
N GLY A 155 -19.38 -2.17 -20.76
CA GLY A 155 -19.19 -1.01 -21.63
C GLY A 155 -17.89 -0.24 -21.40
N LYS A 156 -16.98 -0.74 -20.57
CA LYS A 156 -15.62 -0.23 -20.37
C LYS A 156 -14.62 -1.15 -21.04
N THR A 157 -13.51 -0.61 -21.50
CA THR A 157 -12.44 -1.38 -22.17
C THR A 157 -11.36 -1.77 -21.18
N ILE A 158 -11.05 -3.06 -21.11
CA ILE A 158 -9.89 -3.61 -20.41
C ILE A 158 -8.83 -3.92 -21.46
N GLU A 159 -7.63 -3.39 -21.29
CA GLU A 159 -6.47 -3.66 -22.13
C GLU A 159 -5.58 -4.72 -21.45
N ILE A 160 -5.27 -5.81 -22.16
CA ILE A 160 -4.48 -6.93 -21.64
C ILE A 160 -3.17 -6.98 -22.41
N TYR A 161 -2.05 -6.87 -21.68
CA TYR A 161 -0.69 -6.84 -22.21
C TYR A 161 0.10 -8.07 -21.76
N PRO A 162 0.82 -8.78 -22.64
CA PRO A 162 1.78 -9.79 -22.24
C PRO A 162 2.99 -9.11 -21.60
N VAL A 163 3.47 -9.64 -20.47
CA VAL A 163 4.66 -9.13 -19.76
C VAL A 163 5.81 -10.13 -19.74
N SER A 164 5.52 -11.42 -19.82
CA SER A 164 6.52 -12.49 -19.94
C SER A 164 5.90 -13.74 -20.55
N ASN A 165 6.65 -14.84 -20.66
CA ASN A 165 6.15 -16.11 -21.16
C ASN A 165 4.99 -16.62 -20.30
N ASN A 166 3.76 -16.47 -20.78
CA ASN A 166 2.48 -16.84 -20.18
C ASN A 166 1.95 -15.90 -19.08
N ASP A 167 2.57 -14.74 -18.84
CA ASP A 167 2.05 -13.74 -17.89
C ASP A 167 1.46 -12.54 -18.63
N PHE A 168 0.35 -12.05 -18.10
CA PHE A 168 -0.38 -10.92 -18.65
C PHE A 168 -0.76 -9.96 -17.54
N ILE A 169 -0.72 -8.66 -17.83
CA ILE A 169 -1.31 -7.63 -16.98
C ILE A 169 -2.57 -7.08 -17.65
N SER A 170 -3.57 -6.84 -16.84
CA SER A 170 -4.82 -6.21 -17.24
C SER A 170 -4.83 -4.78 -16.74
N CYS A 171 -5.18 -3.85 -17.63
CA CYS A 171 -5.18 -2.42 -17.36
C CYS A 171 -6.56 -1.83 -17.66
N TYR A 172 -7.01 -0.94 -16.79
CA TYR A 172 -8.19 -0.13 -16.99
C TYR A 172 -7.87 1.36 -16.84
N ASN A 173 -8.09 2.10 -17.91
CA ASN A 173 -7.97 3.56 -17.92
C ASN A 173 -9.32 4.18 -17.58
N GLY A 174 -9.50 4.61 -16.34
CA GLY A 174 -10.67 5.35 -15.88
C GLY A 174 -10.52 6.86 -16.05
N LYS A 175 -11.48 7.62 -15.53
CA LYS A 175 -11.43 9.07 -15.56
C LYS A 175 -10.46 9.57 -14.47
N GLY A 176 -9.25 9.96 -14.87
CA GLY A 176 -8.22 10.49 -13.96
C GLY A 176 -7.42 9.43 -13.21
N PHE A 177 -7.56 8.15 -13.57
CA PHE A 177 -6.78 7.06 -12.96
C PHE A 177 -6.48 5.94 -13.94
N LEU A 178 -5.44 5.18 -13.59
CA LEU A 178 -5.06 3.92 -14.21
C LEU A 178 -5.08 2.83 -13.14
N ALA A 179 -5.77 1.73 -13.38
CA ALA A 179 -5.72 0.52 -12.55
C ALA A 179 -5.01 -0.62 -13.29
N VAL A 180 -4.11 -1.33 -12.60
CA VAL A 180 -3.28 -2.41 -13.16
C VAL A 180 -3.32 -3.62 -12.24
N SER A 181 -3.52 -4.82 -12.79
CA SER A 181 -3.49 -6.08 -12.06
C SER A 181 -3.09 -7.24 -12.95
N TYR A 182 -2.46 -8.28 -12.37
CA TYR A 182 -2.33 -9.58 -13.03
C TYR A 182 -3.67 -10.31 -13.18
N GLN A 183 -4.65 -9.96 -12.35
CA GLN A 183 -5.95 -10.61 -12.31
C GLN A 183 -7.00 -9.75 -13.02
N LYS A 184 -7.46 -10.21 -14.19
CA LYS A 184 -8.51 -9.50 -14.94
C LYS A 184 -9.80 -9.33 -14.12
N ASN A 185 -10.16 -10.33 -13.32
CA ASN A 185 -11.35 -10.28 -12.46
C ASN A 185 -11.27 -9.17 -11.40
N LEU A 186 -10.08 -8.81 -10.93
CA LEU A 186 -9.91 -7.66 -10.03
C LEU A 186 -10.12 -6.33 -10.76
N ILE A 187 -9.68 -6.23 -12.03
CA ILE A 187 -9.99 -5.06 -12.86
C ILE A 187 -11.50 -4.96 -13.15
N GLU A 188 -12.19 -6.08 -13.33
CA GLU A 188 -13.64 -6.10 -13.45
C GLU A 188 -14.33 -5.58 -12.18
N LYS A 189 -13.83 -5.96 -10.97
CA LYS A 189 -14.31 -5.43 -9.69
C LYS A 189 -14.06 -3.92 -9.54
N VAL A 190 -12.94 -3.39 -10.04
CA VAL A 190 -12.67 -1.95 -10.08
C VAL A 190 -13.72 -1.22 -10.91
N ILE A 191 -14.09 -1.78 -12.07
CA ILE A 191 -15.15 -1.23 -12.93
C ILE A 191 -16.51 -1.31 -12.23
N ASP A 192 -16.78 -2.39 -11.51
CA ASP A 192 -18.00 -2.54 -10.70
C ASP A 192 -18.04 -1.52 -9.56
N ALA A 193 -16.95 -1.31 -8.84
CA ALA A 193 -16.84 -0.30 -7.80
C ALA A 193 -17.12 1.12 -8.34
N GLU A 194 -16.54 1.45 -9.51
CA GLU A 194 -16.78 2.74 -10.18
C GLU A 194 -18.27 2.93 -10.56
N LYS A 195 -18.96 1.85 -10.98
CA LYS A 195 -20.32 1.94 -11.50
C LYS A 195 -21.41 1.77 -10.47
N ASP A 196 -21.20 0.87 -9.53
CA ASP A 196 -22.24 0.45 -8.57
C ASP A 196 -22.04 1.13 -7.21
N GLU A 197 -21.06 2.02 -7.12
CA GLU A 197 -20.69 2.70 -5.87
C GLU A 197 -20.37 1.72 -4.72
N LYS A 198 -19.95 0.48 -5.03
CA LYS A 198 -19.51 -0.54 -4.08
C LYS A 198 -18.01 -0.45 -3.85
N SER A 199 -17.57 0.71 -3.41
CA SER A 199 -16.15 1.00 -3.19
C SER A 199 -15.82 1.10 -1.70
N LEU A 200 -14.52 1.07 -1.41
CA LEU A 200 -14.01 1.23 -0.05
C LEU A 200 -14.41 2.59 0.56
N ARG A 201 -14.63 3.61 -0.26
CA ARG A 201 -15.16 4.91 0.18
C ARG A 201 -16.50 4.82 0.90
N GLN A 202 -17.30 3.79 0.61
CA GLN A 202 -18.63 3.58 1.21
C GLN A 202 -18.61 2.56 2.33
N ASP A 203 -17.48 1.89 2.54
CA ASP A 203 -17.31 0.99 3.66
C ASP A 203 -17.30 1.79 4.98
N VAL A 204 -18.28 1.51 5.85
CA VAL A 204 -18.48 2.24 7.11
C VAL A 204 -17.31 2.00 8.06
N GLY A 205 -16.77 0.78 8.09
CA GLY A 205 -15.61 0.42 8.91
C GLY A 205 -14.39 1.22 8.49
N PHE A 206 -14.11 1.30 7.19
CA PHE A 206 -12.99 2.03 6.64
C PHE A 206 -13.14 3.56 6.80
N THR A 207 -14.32 4.10 6.53
CA THR A 207 -14.56 5.55 6.63
C THR A 207 -14.56 6.08 8.06
N SER A 208 -14.69 5.19 9.05
CA SER A 208 -14.56 5.55 10.47
C SER A 208 -13.11 5.79 10.89
N ILE A 209 -12.12 5.38 10.08
CA ILE A 209 -10.71 5.66 10.32
C ILE A 209 -10.51 7.18 10.24
N ALA A 210 -10.01 7.76 11.33
CA ALA A 210 -9.60 9.14 11.32
C ALA A 210 -8.32 9.24 10.48
N HIS A 211 -8.45 9.65 9.23
CA HIS A 211 -7.32 9.97 8.37
C HIS A 211 -6.55 11.17 8.92
N THR A 212 -5.87 10.99 10.03
CA THR A 212 -4.89 11.93 10.53
C THR A 212 -3.65 11.76 9.67
N LYS A 213 -3.68 12.30 8.43
CA LYS A 213 -2.48 12.39 7.61
C LYS A 213 -1.44 13.24 8.32
N THR A 214 -0.63 12.59 9.12
CA THR A 214 0.72 13.07 9.40
C THR A 214 1.49 12.98 8.08
N ALA A 215 2.52 13.80 7.89
CA ALA A 215 3.31 13.88 6.65
C ALA A 215 4.13 12.58 6.37
N ASN A 216 3.55 11.42 6.57
CA ASN A 216 4.17 10.14 6.31
C ASN A 216 3.94 9.78 4.84
N PHE A 217 5.02 9.44 4.19
CA PHE A 217 5.04 9.14 2.76
C PHE A 217 4.43 7.78 2.42
N LEU A 218 4.20 6.90 3.40
CA LEU A 218 3.69 5.54 3.19
C LEU A 218 2.74 5.14 4.32
N THR A 219 1.48 4.86 3.99
CA THR A 219 0.44 4.45 4.92
C THR A 219 -0.13 3.09 4.50
N LEU A 220 -0.24 2.17 5.45
CA LEU A 220 -0.89 0.87 5.26
C LEU A 220 -2.20 0.84 6.05
N TYR A 221 -3.28 0.48 5.39
CA TYR A 221 -4.55 0.15 6.02
C TYR A 221 -4.73 -1.36 6.01
N GLY A 222 -4.96 -1.95 7.17
CA GLY A 222 -5.16 -3.39 7.32
C GLY A 222 -6.52 -3.71 7.89
N HIS A 223 -7.25 -4.60 7.24
CA HIS A 223 -8.49 -5.15 7.77
C HIS A 223 -8.18 -6.30 8.74
N THR A 224 -8.97 -6.46 9.82
CA THR A 224 -8.77 -7.54 10.80
C THR A 224 -8.79 -8.94 10.19
N ALA A 225 -9.50 -9.13 9.06
CA ALA A 225 -9.48 -10.38 8.30
C ALA A 225 -8.08 -10.79 7.79
N SER A 226 -7.12 -9.87 7.71
CA SER A 226 -5.73 -10.15 7.35
C SER A 226 -4.92 -10.82 8.46
N ILE A 227 -5.43 -10.83 9.70
CA ILE A 227 -4.81 -11.43 10.88
C ILE A 227 -5.68 -12.61 11.34
N PRO A 228 -5.25 -13.88 11.12
CA PRO A 228 -6.10 -15.05 11.38
C PRO A 228 -6.66 -15.12 12.80
N LEU A 229 -5.85 -14.70 13.80
CA LEU A 229 -6.26 -14.65 15.20
C LEU A 229 -7.50 -13.76 15.44
N LEU A 230 -7.65 -12.69 14.66
CA LEU A 230 -8.73 -11.71 14.78
C LEU A 230 -9.87 -12.00 13.79
N ALA A 231 -9.59 -12.71 12.69
CA ALA A 231 -10.56 -12.98 11.64
C ALA A 231 -11.74 -13.86 12.10
N GLU A 232 -11.52 -14.74 13.09
CA GLU A 232 -12.54 -15.67 13.61
C GLU A 232 -13.66 -14.98 14.41
N GLU A 233 -13.43 -13.75 14.90
CA GLU A 233 -14.32 -13.06 15.83
C GLU A 233 -15.37 -12.15 15.15
N ASN A 234 -15.53 -12.22 13.82
CA ASN A 234 -16.35 -11.26 13.05
C ASN A 234 -16.04 -9.79 13.41
N THR A 235 -14.75 -9.53 13.65
CA THR A 235 -14.26 -8.19 13.92
C THR A 235 -14.04 -7.49 12.59
N ASP A 236 -15.07 -6.79 12.12
CA ASP A 236 -14.99 -5.97 10.90
C ASP A 236 -14.39 -4.61 11.25
N CYS A 237 -13.05 -4.60 11.42
CA CYS A 237 -12.31 -3.43 11.87
C CYS A 237 -11.12 -3.16 10.95
N TRP A 238 -10.83 -1.88 10.80
CA TRP A 238 -9.66 -1.41 10.07
C TRP A 238 -8.63 -0.80 11.01
N SER A 239 -7.38 -0.96 10.66
CA SER A 239 -6.24 -0.31 11.30
C SER A 239 -5.50 0.55 10.28
N GLU A 240 -5.07 1.73 10.69
CA GLU A 240 -4.19 2.60 9.93
C GLU A 240 -2.79 2.49 10.51
N PHE A 241 -1.78 2.30 9.67
CA PHE A 241 -0.37 2.22 10.05
C PHE A 241 0.46 3.19 9.24
N ASP A 242 1.26 3.97 9.92
CA ASP A 242 2.37 4.69 9.31
C ASP A 242 3.58 3.77 9.20
N ILE A 243 4.17 3.69 8.03
CA ILE A 243 5.38 2.90 7.79
C ILE A 243 6.60 3.81 7.87
N HIS A 244 7.54 3.41 8.72
CA HIS A 244 8.82 4.10 8.93
C HIS A 244 9.96 3.19 8.52
N LEU A 245 10.82 3.68 7.64
CA LEU A 245 11.97 2.95 7.10
C LEU A 245 13.27 3.57 7.65
N ASN A 246 14.08 2.74 8.30
CA ASN A 246 15.43 3.08 8.76
C ASN A 246 16.43 2.08 8.17
N SER A 247 17.73 2.30 8.36
CA SER A 247 18.79 1.45 7.78
C SER A 247 18.68 -0.03 8.17
N GLU A 248 18.36 -0.33 9.42
CA GLU A 248 18.37 -1.69 9.98
C GLU A 248 16.99 -2.13 10.49
N VAL A 249 16.06 -1.20 10.59
CA VAL A 249 14.74 -1.43 11.19
C VAL A 249 13.69 -0.78 10.33
N PHE A 250 12.64 -1.51 10.02
CA PHE A 250 11.42 -0.88 9.59
C PHE A 250 10.29 -1.18 10.57
N TYR A 251 9.43 -0.21 10.81
CA TYR A 251 8.33 -0.39 11.73
C TYR A 251 7.04 0.25 11.21
N LEU A 252 5.94 -0.36 11.63
CA LEU A 252 4.60 0.11 11.38
C LEU A 252 4.03 0.54 12.72
N SER A 253 3.60 1.79 12.83
CA SER A 253 2.93 2.31 14.02
C SER A 253 1.52 2.76 13.65
N GLY A 254 0.53 2.39 14.46
CA GLY A 254 -0.82 2.72 14.12
C GLY A 254 -1.84 2.49 15.21
N SER A 255 -3.09 2.68 14.83
CA SER A 255 -4.23 2.51 15.74
C SER A 255 -5.38 1.81 15.03
N MET A 256 -6.09 0.98 15.78
CA MET A 256 -7.35 0.39 15.35
C MET A 256 -8.49 1.33 15.68
N TYR A 257 -9.28 1.63 14.68
CA TYR A 257 -10.48 2.44 14.80
C TYR A 257 -11.69 1.53 14.54
N ALA A 258 -12.55 1.42 15.53
CA ALA A 258 -13.76 0.62 15.44
C ALA A 258 -14.78 1.02 16.51
N SER A 259 -15.96 0.45 16.46
CA SER A 259 -16.93 0.58 17.55
C SER A 259 -16.40 -0.01 18.85
N ASP A 260 -16.80 0.53 19.98
CA ASP A 260 -16.39 0.05 21.31
C ASP A 260 -16.61 -1.46 21.47
N SER A 261 -17.68 -2.00 20.91
CA SER A 261 -17.97 -3.43 20.94
C SER A 261 -16.97 -4.27 20.14
N CYS A 262 -16.41 -3.75 19.06
CA CYS A 262 -15.40 -4.43 18.28
C CYS A 262 -14.05 -4.40 19.01
N LEU A 263 -13.63 -3.23 19.51
CA LEU A 263 -12.39 -3.10 20.29
C LEU A 263 -12.42 -4.00 21.52
N TYR A 264 -13.55 -4.08 22.22
CA TYR A 264 -13.74 -5.00 23.36
C TYR A 264 -13.52 -6.47 22.97
N ARG A 265 -14.10 -6.92 21.84
CA ARG A 265 -13.88 -8.31 21.36
C ARG A 265 -12.41 -8.59 21.03
N VAL A 266 -11.74 -7.65 20.37
CA VAL A 266 -10.30 -7.78 20.08
C VAL A 266 -9.49 -7.89 21.37
N GLU A 267 -9.76 -7.05 22.36
CA GLU A 267 -9.09 -7.12 23.67
C GLU A 267 -9.33 -8.45 24.39
N GLU A 268 -10.57 -8.91 24.44
CA GLU A 268 -10.90 -10.21 25.07
C GLU A 268 -10.20 -11.36 24.34
N ARG A 269 -10.11 -11.29 23.01
CA ARG A 269 -9.38 -12.27 22.23
C ARG A 269 -7.88 -12.24 22.56
N LEU A 270 -7.28 -11.07 22.62
CA LEU A 270 -5.87 -10.92 23.01
C LEU A 270 -5.61 -11.46 24.43
N LYS A 271 -6.51 -11.18 25.39
CA LYS A 271 -6.41 -11.69 26.77
C LYS A 271 -6.54 -13.23 26.84
N SER A 272 -7.29 -13.83 25.94
CA SER A 272 -7.48 -15.29 25.89
C SER A 272 -6.27 -16.07 25.38
N ILE A 273 -5.27 -15.37 24.79
CA ILE A 273 -4.07 -15.98 24.25
C ILE A 273 -3.24 -16.59 25.38
N GLN A 274 -2.91 -17.88 25.22
CA GLN A 274 -2.03 -18.54 26.18
C GLN A 274 -0.61 -18.01 26.07
N PRO A 275 0.04 -17.67 27.20
CA PRO A 275 1.44 -17.28 27.19
C PRO A 275 2.32 -18.38 26.58
N LEU A 276 3.26 -17.97 25.73
CA LEU A 276 4.26 -18.85 25.14
C LEU A 276 5.64 -18.21 25.33
N ARG A 277 6.60 -19.01 25.79
CA ARG A 277 7.99 -18.60 25.92
C ARG A 277 8.91 -19.72 25.47
N GLU A 278 9.52 -19.52 24.33
CA GLU A 278 10.51 -20.41 23.72
C GLU A 278 11.71 -19.58 23.25
N ASP A 279 12.82 -20.23 22.87
CA ASP A 279 14.04 -19.57 22.41
C ASP A 279 13.88 -18.71 21.14
N SER A 280 12.77 -18.89 20.44
CA SER A 280 12.52 -18.23 19.16
C SER A 280 11.22 -17.43 19.12
N VAL A 281 10.40 -17.55 20.17
CA VAL A 281 9.13 -16.84 20.25
C VAL A 281 8.73 -16.56 21.68
N LEU A 282 8.28 -15.34 21.91
CA LEU A 282 7.68 -14.88 23.16
C LEU A 282 6.30 -14.32 22.84
N ILE A 283 5.27 -14.83 23.51
CA ILE A 283 3.91 -14.26 23.43
C ILE A 283 3.41 -14.08 24.85
N LEU A 284 3.05 -12.87 25.21
CA LEU A 284 2.50 -12.53 26.51
C LEU A 284 1.28 -11.61 26.37
N SER A 285 0.33 -11.85 27.25
CA SER A 285 -0.88 -11.05 27.39
C SER A 285 -1.08 -10.63 28.85
N GLY A 286 -1.43 -9.36 29.06
CA GLY A 286 -1.58 -8.73 30.35
C GLY A 286 -0.36 -7.90 30.76
N GLN A 287 -0.61 -6.62 31.07
CA GLN A 287 0.42 -5.61 31.35
C GLN A 287 1.40 -6.04 32.47
N GLU A 288 0.91 -6.59 33.59
CA GLU A 288 1.76 -7.03 34.70
C GLU A 288 2.77 -8.11 34.28
N LYS A 289 2.34 -9.06 33.43
CA LYS A 289 3.21 -10.12 32.91
C LYS A 289 4.26 -9.56 31.94
N VAL A 290 3.85 -8.59 31.12
CA VAL A 290 4.72 -7.91 30.16
C VAL A 290 5.78 -7.12 30.91
N ASP A 291 5.41 -6.27 31.87
CA ASP A 291 6.36 -5.50 32.67
C ASP A 291 7.33 -6.38 33.45
N SER A 292 6.83 -7.45 34.06
CA SER A 292 7.67 -8.43 34.75
C SER A 292 8.69 -9.10 33.82
N CYS A 293 8.26 -9.49 32.61
CA CYS A 293 9.13 -10.11 31.63
C CYS A 293 10.22 -9.15 31.14
N ILE A 294 9.87 -7.93 30.79
CA ILE A 294 10.82 -6.91 30.35
C ILE A 294 11.84 -6.62 31.47
N SER A 295 11.37 -6.51 32.74
CA SER A 295 12.25 -6.29 33.89
C SER A 295 13.21 -7.46 34.09
N GLN A 296 12.79 -8.70 33.89
CA GLN A 296 13.65 -9.87 33.94
C GLN A 296 14.73 -9.83 32.84
N VAL A 297 14.35 -9.53 31.62
CA VAL A 297 15.28 -9.44 30.48
C VAL A 297 16.33 -8.37 30.76
N LEU A 298 15.92 -7.19 31.19
CA LEU A 298 16.84 -6.08 31.53
C LEU A 298 17.83 -6.42 32.66
N SER A 299 17.54 -7.43 33.48
CA SER A 299 18.46 -7.88 34.56
C SER A 299 19.56 -8.83 34.06
N ILE A 300 19.50 -9.30 32.83
CA ILE A 300 20.47 -10.22 32.23
C ILE A 300 21.73 -9.42 31.84
N PRO A 301 22.95 -9.86 32.24
CA PRO A 301 24.18 -9.11 31.95
C PRO A 301 24.57 -9.05 30.46
N GLN A 302 24.15 -10.03 29.66
CA GLN A 302 24.43 -10.09 28.24
C GLN A 302 23.13 -10.36 27.50
N HIS A 303 22.75 -9.44 26.62
CA HIS A 303 21.56 -9.55 25.80
C HIS A 303 21.90 -10.11 24.43
N THR A 304 21.05 -11.01 23.95
CA THR A 304 20.97 -11.35 22.53
C THR A 304 20.16 -10.28 21.80
N LEU A 305 20.24 -10.23 20.46
CA LEU A 305 19.38 -9.33 19.69
C LEU A 305 17.88 -9.58 19.97
N PHE A 306 17.50 -10.84 20.24
CA PHE A 306 16.14 -11.17 20.65
C PHE A 306 15.78 -10.53 22.01
N ASP A 307 16.68 -10.59 22.98
CA ASP A 307 16.48 -9.95 24.29
C ASP A 307 16.40 -8.41 24.17
N GLU A 308 17.21 -7.82 23.29
CA GLU A 308 17.13 -6.39 22.98
C GLU A 308 15.77 -6.02 22.37
N CYS A 309 15.26 -6.82 21.44
CA CYS A 309 13.92 -6.63 20.89
C CYS A 309 12.84 -6.70 21.97
N VAL A 310 12.96 -7.62 22.95
CA VAL A 310 12.02 -7.70 24.09
C VAL A 310 12.16 -6.49 25.00
N SER A 311 13.38 -6.07 25.32
CA SER A 311 13.63 -4.97 26.25
C SER A 311 13.18 -3.60 25.72
N ASN A 312 13.10 -3.45 24.40
CA ASN A 312 12.66 -2.24 23.71
C ASN A 312 11.13 -2.09 23.62
N LEU A 313 10.36 -3.11 24.06
CA LEU A 313 8.91 -3.03 24.08
C LEU A 313 8.39 -2.16 25.22
N SER A 314 7.18 -1.62 25.06
CA SER A 314 6.52 -0.83 26.10
C SER A 314 6.09 -1.71 27.27
N ARG A 315 6.40 -1.30 28.49
CA ARG A 315 5.92 -1.94 29.72
C ARG A 315 4.40 -1.81 29.93
N ASP A 316 3.80 -0.80 29.30
CA ASP A 316 2.35 -0.56 29.33
C ASP A 316 1.59 -1.37 28.29
N ALA A 317 2.28 -2.22 27.49
CA ALA A 317 1.62 -3.04 26.50
C ALA A 317 0.72 -4.09 27.16
N SER A 318 -0.49 -4.21 26.64
CA SER A 318 -1.45 -5.24 27.04
C SER A 318 -1.19 -6.59 26.37
N PHE A 319 -0.49 -6.58 25.23
CA PHE A 319 -0.06 -7.74 24.48
C PHE A 319 1.31 -7.47 23.84
N ILE A 320 2.18 -8.47 23.89
CA ILE A 320 3.45 -8.49 23.15
C ILE A 320 3.65 -9.83 22.46
N MET A 321 4.32 -9.79 21.29
CA MET A 321 4.87 -10.94 20.61
C MET A 321 6.26 -10.55 20.09
N VAL A 322 7.26 -11.41 20.33
CA VAL A 322 8.57 -11.32 19.68
C VAL A 322 8.86 -12.65 19.04
N ALA A 323 9.28 -12.65 17.78
CA ALA A 323 9.51 -13.85 17.01
C ALA A 323 10.74 -13.74 16.12
N ASP A 324 11.70 -14.65 16.27
CA ASP A 324 12.77 -14.87 15.30
C ASP A 324 12.20 -15.68 14.14
N VAL A 325 11.93 -15.01 13.02
CA VAL A 325 11.18 -15.59 11.89
C VAL A 325 11.94 -16.77 11.27
N ASP A 326 13.28 -16.73 11.19
CA ASP A 326 14.07 -17.85 10.65
C ASP A 326 13.97 -19.09 11.53
N LYS A 327 14.12 -18.93 12.85
CA LYS A 327 13.99 -20.05 13.79
C LYS A 327 12.57 -20.65 13.79
N LEU A 328 11.54 -19.81 13.65
CA LEU A 328 10.16 -20.30 13.49
C LEU A 328 9.97 -21.09 12.21
N ALA A 329 10.52 -20.61 11.10
CA ALA A 329 10.45 -21.28 9.81
C ALA A 329 11.12 -22.67 9.84
N GLN A 330 12.24 -22.79 10.56
CA GLN A 330 12.99 -24.06 10.69
C GLN A 330 12.28 -25.08 11.61
N LYS A 331 11.57 -24.64 12.64
CA LYS A 331 10.92 -25.53 13.61
C LYS A 331 9.55 -26.02 13.12
N ASN A 332 8.55 -25.21 13.20
CA ASN A 332 7.19 -25.55 12.81
C ASN A 332 6.36 -24.28 12.62
N LEU A 333 6.52 -23.61 11.50
CA LEU A 333 5.78 -22.40 11.19
C LEU A 333 4.26 -22.59 11.31
N GLY A 334 3.74 -23.77 10.98
CA GLY A 334 2.31 -24.07 11.03
C GLY A 334 1.67 -23.88 12.42
N ALA A 335 2.43 -24.09 13.50
CA ALA A 335 1.95 -23.89 14.87
C ALA A 335 1.70 -22.39 15.18
N TYR A 336 2.36 -21.50 14.46
CA TYR A 336 2.29 -20.05 14.69
C TYR A 336 1.42 -19.30 13.66
N LYS A 337 0.79 -20.03 12.73
CA LYS A 337 -0.03 -19.48 11.66
C LYS A 337 -1.08 -18.48 12.16
N ASN A 338 -1.70 -18.77 13.28
CA ASN A 338 -2.76 -17.93 13.83
C ASN A 338 -2.26 -16.60 14.41
N TYR A 339 -0.98 -16.51 14.77
CA TYR A 339 -0.38 -15.33 15.41
C TYR A 339 0.30 -14.41 14.40
N LEU A 340 0.69 -14.92 13.24
CA LEU A 340 1.36 -14.14 12.22
C LEU A 340 0.35 -13.55 11.26
N PRO A 341 0.52 -12.28 10.83
CA PRO A 341 -0.23 -11.76 9.69
C PRO A 341 -0.09 -12.70 8.48
N ALA A 342 -1.19 -12.93 7.77
CA ALA A 342 -1.21 -13.87 6.65
C ALA A 342 -0.12 -13.58 5.62
N PHE A 343 0.15 -12.30 5.34
CA PHE A 343 1.23 -11.89 4.44
C PHE A 343 2.61 -12.38 4.90
N ILE A 344 2.93 -12.30 6.20
CA ILE A 344 4.23 -12.76 6.74
C ILE A 344 4.30 -14.28 6.67
N TYR A 345 3.21 -14.96 6.99
CA TYR A 345 3.16 -16.43 6.93
C TYR A 345 3.34 -16.95 5.49
N ASP A 346 2.65 -16.36 4.53
CA ASP A 346 2.67 -16.79 3.13
C ASP A 346 4.01 -16.44 2.43
N HIS A 347 4.73 -15.43 2.94
CA HIS A 347 6.00 -14.97 2.40
C HIS A 347 7.14 -15.04 3.43
N VAL A 348 7.13 -16.07 4.27
CA VAL A 348 8.09 -16.22 5.38
C VAL A 348 9.55 -16.10 4.93
N GLU A 349 9.87 -16.56 3.73
CA GLU A 349 11.24 -16.50 3.18
C GLU A 349 11.79 -15.07 3.11
N LEU A 350 10.92 -14.08 2.89
CA LEU A 350 11.31 -12.67 2.85
C LEU A 350 11.63 -12.10 4.24
N PHE A 351 11.08 -12.71 5.27
CA PHE A 351 11.20 -12.21 6.64
C PHE A 351 12.19 -13.01 7.50
N ARG A 352 12.86 -14.04 6.95
CA ARG A 352 13.82 -14.87 7.72
C ARG A 352 14.95 -14.07 8.37
N SER A 353 15.40 -13.01 7.71
CA SER A 353 16.47 -12.17 8.26
C SER A 353 15.99 -11.15 9.30
N PHE A 354 14.76 -11.30 9.79
CA PHE A 354 14.20 -10.35 10.76
C PHE A 354 13.79 -11.02 12.07
N ILE A 355 13.87 -10.23 13.14
CA ILE A 355 13.10 -10.45 14.35
C ILE A 355 11.87 -9.54 14.28
N LEU A 356 10.70 -10.14 14.34
CA LEU A 356 9.42 -9.43 14.41
C LEU A 356 9.07 -9.17 15.87
N SER A 357 8.85 -7.93 16.23
CA SER A 357 8.28 -7.53 17.50
C SER A 357 6.93 -6.86 17.29
N VAL A 358 5.93 -7.28 18.04
CA VAL A 358 4.58 -6.74 18.02
C VAL A 358 4.21 -6.30 19.42
N GLN A 359 3.66 -5.11 19.56
CA GLN A 359 3.04 -4.67 20.80
C GLN A 359 1.69 -4.04 20.53
N ILE A 360 0.75 -4.29 21.43
CA ILE A 360 -0.58 -3.67 21.44
C ILE A 360 -0.77 -3.02 22.80
N THR A 361 -1.17 -1.76 22.80
CA THR A 361 -1.39 -0.97 23.99
C THR A 361 -2.79 -0.35 23.92
N ASN A 362 -3.57 -0.49 24.98
CA ASN A 362 -4.84 0.23 25.08
C ASN A 362 -4.57 1.63 25.66
N VAL A 363 -4.83 2.65 24.86
CA VAL A 363 -4.68 4.06 25.26
C VAL A 363 -6.03 4.77 25.01
N ASN A 364 -6.70 5.15 26.09
CA ASN A 364 -7.97 5.90 26.03
C ASN A 364 -9.04 5.23 25.12
N ASN A 365 -9.26 3.94 25.29
CA ASN A 365 -10.18 3.13 24.48
C ASN A 365 -9.80 3.05 22.99
N LYS A 366 -8.54 3.24 22.64
CA LYS A 366 -7.99 2.97 21.33
C LYS A 366 -6.91 1.90 21.45
N LEU A 367 -6.92 0.93 20.55
CA LEU A 367 -5.84 -0.05 20.46
C LEU A 367 -4.75 0.52 19.55
N SER A 368 -3.66 0.96 20.17
CA SER A 368 -2.44 1.31 19.46
C SER A 368 -1.60 0.06 19.25
N HIS A 369 -1.08 -0.13 18.04
CA HIS A 369 -0.20 -1.25 17.72
C HIS A 369 1.05 -0.77 17.00
N ILE A 370 2.14 -1.46 17.34
CA ILE A 370 3.45 -1.25 16.72
C ILE A 370 3.98 -2.62 16.29
N PHE A 371 4.41 -2.72 15.03
CA PHE A 371 5.13 -3.85 14.49
C PHE A 371 6.53 -3.38 14.16
N VAL A 372 7.55 -4.04 14.67
CA VAL A 372 8.95 -3.72 14.41
C VAL A 372 9.62 -4.92 13.79
N PHE A 373 10.28 -4.70 12.66
CA PHE A 373 11.09 -5.68 11.96
C PHE A 373 12.55 -5.27 12.09
N THR A 374 13.28 -5.95 12.98
CA THR A 374 14.70 -5.72 13.22
C THR A 374 15.51 -6.66 12.35
N TYR A 375 16.36 -6.11 11.49
CA TYR A 375 17.23 -6.88 10.60
C TYR A 375 18.34 -7.57 11.40
N LYS A 376 18.60 -8.82 11.08
CA LYS A 376 19.73 -9.61 11.60
C LYS A 376 20.84 -9.58 10.56
N GLU A 377 21.97 -9.03 10.92
CA GLU A 377 23.19 -9.10 10.11
C GLU A 377 23.69 -10.53 9.89
#